data_4ab6de9c50ff6bde52cc3894e4ff2545
#
_entry.id   4ab6de9c50ff6bde52cc3894e4ff2545
#
_cell.length_a   1.000
_cell.length_b   1.000
_cell.length_c   1.000
_cell.angle_alpha   90.00
_cell.angle_beta   90.00
_cell.angle_gamma   90.00
#
_symmetry.space_group_name_H-M   'P 1'
#
loop_
_entity.id
_entity.type
_entity.pdbx_description
1 polymer ?
#
loop_
_entity_poly.entity_id
_entity_poly.type
_entity_poly.pdbx_seq_one_letter_code
_entity_poly.pdbx_strand_id
1 'polypeptide(L)'
;MAMANLTQPERKEIVRDLALALVEHMGVEEPSVWVENLLKNPPTVYAQKFPLIKVLHRVLEVIFVWSPEQGYRLLLPCDLPLEERRFILAQELLNALLRGLSEQAAGFSKFLLPDLEDTVDYFARVFLAPDPMIEAYRRRGREYKGFAETFLLPERVASKRWQDPIFPFTFAGENLHNSFSFS
;
A
#
# COMPACT_ATOMS: atom_id res chain seq x y z
N MET A 1 8.19 -11.90 28.10
CA MET A 1 8.52 -10.64 27.39
C MET A 1 7.20 -9.99 27.03
N ALA A 2 6.86 -8.84 27.64
CA ALA A 2 5.64 -8.11 27.29
C ALA A 2 5.84 -7.56 25.87
N MET A 3 5.02 -8.00 24.92
CA MET A 3 5.00 -7.43 23.57
C MET A 3 4.48 -6.00 23.70
N ALA A 4 5.35 -5.02 23.45
CA ALA A 4 4.98 -3.62 23.44
C ALA A 4 3.92 -3.40 22.37
N ASN A 5 2.78 -2.81 22.74
CA ASN A 5 1.79 -2.37 21.77
C ASN A 5 2.38 -1.21 20.98
N LEU A 6 2.47 -1.34 19.66
CA LEU A 6 2.88 -0.24 18.78
C LEU A 6 1.92 0.94 18.92
N THR A 7 2.47 2.13 18.99
CA THR A 7 1.69 3.37 18.90
C THR A 7 1.14 3.57 17.49
N GLN A 8 0.14 4.43 17.33
CA GLN A 8 -0.41 4.74 16.00
C GLN A 8 0.66 5.29 15.02
N PRO A 9 1.56 6.22 15.43
CA PRO A 9 2.66 6.67 14.55
C PRO A 9 3.57 5.53 14.09
N GLU A 10 3.99 4.63 14.99
CA GLU A 10 4.85 3.49 14.65
C GLU A 10 4.16 2.53 13.66
N ARG A 11 2.85 2.29 13.82
CA ARG A 11 2.08 1.50 12.85
C ARG A 11 2.05 2.17 11.48
N LYS A 12 1.84 3.49 11.42
CA LYS A 12 1.84 4.25 10.16
C LYS A 12 3.22 4.20 9.50
N GLU A 13 4.30 4.28 10.25
CA GLU A 13 5.65 4.16 9.73
C GLU A 13 5.88 2.79 9.08
N ILE A 14 5.54 1.70 9.77
CA ILE A 14 5.67 0.33 9.23
C ILE A 14 4.89 0.15 7.93
N VAL A 15 3.63 0.56 7.87
CA VAL A 15 2.82 0.38 6.65
C VAL A 15 3.23 1.32 5.54
N ARG A 16 3.77 2.49 5.85
CA ARG A 16 4.39 3.39 4.88
C ARG A 16 5.60 2.73 4.22
N ASP A 17 6.51 2.21 5.03
CA ASP A 17 7.73 1.56 4.53
C ASP A 17 7.40 0.32 3.69
N LEU A 18 6.39 -0.44 4.10
CA LEU A 18 5.87 -1.54 3.30
C LEU A 18 5.32 -1.06 1.95
N ALA A 19 4.53 0.00 1.93
CA ALA A 19 3.98 0.56 0.70
C ALA A 19 5.09 1.04 -0.24
N LEU A 20 6.09 1.75 0.28
CA LEU A 20 7.23 2.25 -0.50
C LEU A 20 8.08 1.11 -1.05
N ALA A 21 8.37 0.08 -0.25
CA ALA A 21 9.11 -1.10 -0.71
C ALA A 21 8.39 -1.87 -1.83
N LEU A 22 7.06 -1.93 -1.79
CA LEU A 22 6.26 -2.54 -2.86
C LEU A 22 6.31 -1.72 -4.15
N VAL A 23 6.23 -0.39 -4.05
CA VAL A 23 6.35 0.50 -5.22
C VAL A 23 7.74 0.43 -5.84
N GLU A 24 8.79 0.40 -5.01
CA GLU A 24 10.18 0.20 -5.45
C GLU A 24 10.35 -1.14 -6.18
N HIS A 25 9.80 -2.22 -5.62
CA HIS A 25 9.80 -3.54 -6.27
C HIS A 25 9.15 -3.50 -7.67
N MET A 26 8.14 -2.67 -7.86
CA MET A 26 7.48 -2.50 -9.15
C MET A 26 8.31 -1.68 -10.15
N GLY A 27 9.36 -0.99 -9.73
CA GLY A 27 10.16 -0.10 -10.55
C GLY A 27 9.39 1.10 -11.08
N VAL A 28 8.38 1.59 -10.35
CA VAL A 28 7.53 2.71 -10.78
C VAL A 28 8.09 4.01 -10.19
N GLU A 29 8.53 4.91 -11.05
CA GLU A 29 9.14 6.19 -10.66
C GLU A 29 8.20 7.39 -10.82
N GLU A 30 7.12 7.24 -11.63
CA GLU A 30 6.16 8.31 -11.90
C GLU A 30 4.71 7.86 -11.63
N PRO A 31 3.80 8.81 -11.30
CA PRO A 31 2.37 8.52 -11.21
C PRO A 31 1.84 7.97 -12.57
N SER A 32 0.88 7.07 -12.56
CA SER A 32 0.16 6.48 -11.46
C SER A 32 0.62 5.06 -11.14
N VAL A 33 0.61 4.69 -9.86
CA VAL A 33 0.95 3.33 -9.43
C VAL A 33 -0.25 2.39 -9.66
N TRP A 34 -0.04 1.30 -10.38
CA TRP A 34 -1.09 0.34 -10.73
C TRP A 34 -1.01 -0.93 -9.88
N VAL A 35 -1.95 -1.10 -8.97
CA VAL A 35 -2.04 -2.26 -8.07
C VAL A 35 -2.08 -3.57 -8.84
N GLU A 36 -2.79 -3.59 -9.95
CA GLU A 36 -2.93 -4.76 -10.83
C GLU A 36 -1.59 -5.29 -11.35
N ASN A 37 -0.60 -4.40 -11.55
CA ASN A 37 0.73 -4.81 -11.98
C ASN A 37 1.48 -5.57 -10.88
N LEU A 38 1.35 -5.12 -9.63
CA LEU A 38 1.90 -5.82 -8.47
C LEU A 38 1.24 -7.19 -8.28
N LEU A 39 -0.08 -7.26 -8.48
CA LEU A 39 -0.82 -8.52 -8.33
C LEU A 39 -0.46 -9.56 -9.39
N LYS A 40 -0.05 -9.12 -10.58
CA LYS A 40 0.44 -10.00 -11.65
C LYS A 40 1.86 -10.48 -11.41
N ASN A 41 2.70 -9.64 -10.80
CA ASN A 41 4.11 -9.89 -10.55
C ASN A 41 4.46 -9.60 -9.09
N PRO A 42 3.94 -10.40 -8.14
CA PRO A 42 4.20 -10.18 -6.73
C PRO A 42 5.65 -10.49 -6.38
N PRO A 43 6.21 -9.83 -5.34
CA PRO A 43 7.51 -10.19 -4.80
C PRO A 43 7.56 -11.68 -4.45
N THR A 44 8.65 -12.36 -4.75
CA THR A 44 8.80 -13.83 -4.59
C THR A 44 8.47 -14.31 -3.16
N VAL A 45 8.81 -13.49 -2.16
CA VAL A 45 8.51 -13.76 -0.74
C VAL A 45 7.01 -13.85 -0.47
N TYR A 46 6.20 -13.14 -1.26
CA TYR A 46 4.75 -13.06 -1.11
C TYR A 46 3.97 -13.82 -2.18
N ALA A 47 4.63 -14.35 -3.22
CA ALA A 47 3.98 -14.92 -4.40
C ALA A 47 2.96 -16.02 -4.08
N GLN A 48 3.21 -16.82 -3.03
CA GLN A 48 2.29 -17.87 -2.58
C GLN A 48 1.13 -17.35 -1.74
N LYS A 49 1.18 -16.10 -1.30
CA LYS A 49 0.23 -15.51 -0.35
C LYS A 49 -0.65 -14.43 -0.97
N PHE A 50 -0.28 -13.99 -2.18
CA PHE A 50 -1.13 -13.05 -2.91
C PHE A 50 -2.36 -13.76 -3.42
N PRO A 51 -3.56 -13.32 -3.01
CA PRO A 51 -4.78 -13.86 -3.55
C PRO A 51 -4.87 -13.54 -5.04
N LEU A 52 -5.33 -14.51 -5.82
CA LEU A 52 -5.75 -14.26 -7.19
C LEU A 52 -6.98 -13.34 -7.15
N ILE A 53 -6.75 -12.04 -7.31
CA ILE A 53 -7.86 -11.09 -7.43
C ILE A 53 -8.48 -11.27 -8.81
N LYS A 54 -9.70 -11.82 -8.84
CA LYS A 54 -10.53 -11.87 -10.03
C LYS A 54 -11.56 -10.76 -9.94
N VAL A 55 -11.46 -9.78 -10.84
CA VAL A 55 -12.50 -8.77 -11.01
C VAL A 55 -13.67 -9.43 -11.75
N LEU A 56 -14.82 -9.51 -11.12
CA LEU A 56 -16.06 -10.01 -11.72
C LEU A 56 -17.06 -8.86 -11.93
N HIS A 57 -17.61 -8.77 -13.13
CA HIS A 57 -18.39 -7.63 -13.62
C HIS A 57 -19.89 -7.64 -13.22
N ARG A 58 -20.32 -8.37 -12.20
CA ARG A 58 -21.77 -8.50 -11.91
C ARG A 58 -22.10 -8.47 -10.41
N VAL A 59 -21.48 -7.59 -9.65
CA VAL A 59 -21.81 -7.39 -8.25
C VAL A 59 -22.19 -5.93 -8.01
N LEU A 60 -23.11 -5.70 -7.09
CA LEU A 60 -23.57 -4.36 -6.72
C LEU A 60 -22.67 -3.72 -5.65
N GLU A 61 -21.92 -4.55 -4.93
CA GLU A 61 -21.02 -4.12 -3.86
C GLU A 61 -19.68 -4.84 -3.96
N VAL A 62 -18.67 -4.28 -3.30
CA VAL A 62 -17.37 -4.94 -3.15
C VAL A 62 -17.53 -6.14 -2.25
N ILE A 63 -17.27 -7.33 -2.77
CA ILE A 63 -17.41 -8.59 -2.02
C ILE A 63 -16.06 -9.29 -1.99
N PHE A 64 -15.66 -9.66 -0.79
CA PHE A 64 -14.48 -10.49 -0.56
C PHE A 64 -14.92 -11.95 -0.36
N VAL A 65 -14.44 -12.84 -1.21
CA VAL A 65 -14.75 -14.28 -1.16
C VAL A 65 -13.49 -15.08 -0.98
N TRP A 66 -13.51 -16.00 -0.03
CA TRP A 66 -12.46 -16.99 0.13
C TRP A 66 -13.00 -18.39 -0.12
N SER A 67 -12.23 -19.20 -0.85
CA SER A 67 -12.49 -20.63 -0.96
C SER A 67 -11.20 -21.44 -0.88
N PRO A 68 -11.21 -22.65 -0.29
CA PRO A 68 -10.03 -23.49 -0.19
C PRO A 68 -9.40 -23.84 -1.55
N GLU A 69 -10.23 -23.96 -2.59
CA GLU A 69 -9.81 -24.39 -3.93
C GLU A 69 -9.26 -23.25 -4.79
N GLN A 70 -9.73 -22.03 -4.54
CA GLN A 70 -9.48 -20.88 -5.44
C GLN A 70 -8.83 -19.67 -4.75
N GLY A 71 -8.56 -19.79 -3.44
CA GLY A 71 -8.00 -18.73 -2.64
C GLY A 71 -8.94 -17.51 -2.47
N TYR A 72 -8.35 -16.36 -2.24
CA TYR A 72 -9.09 -15.12 -2.09
C TYR A 72 -9.47 -14.52 -3.44
N ARG A 73 -10.70 -13.99 -3.51
CA ARG A 73 -11.21 -13.26 -4.65
C ARG A 73 -11.85 -11.96 -4.20
N LEU A 74 -11.55 -10.89 -4.89
CA LEU A 74 -12.21 -9.62 -4.74
C LEU A 74 -13.16 -9.41 -5.91
N LEU A 75 -14.44 -9.27 -5.61
CA LEU A 75 -15.48 -8.98 -6.59
C LEU A 75 -15.77 -7.48 -6.52
N LEU A 76 -15.61 -6.79 -7.64
CA LEU A 76 -15.83 -5.35 -7.74
C LEU A 76 -16.99 -5.04 -8.67
N PRO A 77 -17.82 -4.02 -8.36
CA PRO A 77 -18.80 -3.48 -9.28
C PRO A 77 -18.15 -3.03 -10.59
N CYS A 78 -18.82 -3.31 -11.72
CA CYS A 78 -18.28 -2.95 -13.04
C CYS A 78 -18.35 -1.44 -13.34
N ASP A 79 -19.25 -0.74 -12.67
CA ASP A 79 -19.51 0.70 -12.80
C ASP A 79 -18.73 1.55 -11.80
N LEU A 80 -17.87 0.91 -10.99
CA LEU A 80 -17.05 1.63 -10.03
C LEU A 80 -16.03 2.52 -10.77
N PRO A 81 -15.95 3.82 -10.44
CA PRO A 81 -14.93 4.70 -11.03
C PRO A 81 -13.52 4.14 -10.86
N LEU A 82 -12.65 4.41 -11.83
CA LEU A 82 -11.30 3.87 -11.87
C LEU A 82 -10.52 4.18 -10.60
N GLU A 83 -10.61 5.41 -10.12
CA GLU A 83 -9.93 5.92 -8.93
C GLU A 83 -10.39 5.17 -7.68
N GLU A 84 -11.70 4.95 -7.53
CA GLU A 84 -12.28 4.20 -6.41
C GLU A 84 -11.86 2.74 -6.46
N ARG A 85 -11.90 2.12 -7.65
CA ARG A 85 -11.44 0.74 -7.82
C ARG A 85 -9.99 0.56 -7.42
N ARG A 86 -9.10 1.47 -7.85
CA ARG A 86 -7.68 1.42 -7.49
C ARG A 86 -7.46 1.58 -5.99
N PHE A 87 -8.20 2.49 -5.36
CA PHE A 87 -8.09 2.70 -3.92
C PHE A 87 -8.52 1.46 -3.13
N ILE A 88 -9.65 0.85 -3.49
CA ILE A 88 -10.12 -0.39 -2.88
C ILE A 88 -9.12 -1.54 -3.11
N LEU A 89 -8.57 -1.68 -4.32
CA LEU A 89 -7.55 -2.70 -4.59
C LEU A 89 -6.31 -2.52 -3.71
N ALA A 90 -5.88 -1.29 -3.47
CA ALA A 90 -4.75 -1.01 -2.59
C ALA A 90 -5.07 -1.33 -1.11
N GLN A 91 -6.29 -1.04 -0.66
CA GLN A 91 -6.74 -1.44 0.68
C GLN A 91 -6.75 -2.96 0.85
N GLU A 92 -7.33 -3.68 -0.12
CA GLU A 92 -7.40 -5.14 -0.08
C GLU A 92 -6.04 -5.80 -0.26
N LEU A 93 -5.07 -5.14 -0.89
CA LEU A 93 -3.69 -5.60 -0.93
C LEU A 93 -3.10 -5.71 0.48
N LEU A 94 -3.23 -4.69 1.32
CA LEU A 94 -2.76 -4.78 2.71
C LEU A 94 -3.54 -5.82 3.51
N ASN A 95 -4.86 -5.86 3.37
CA ASN A 95 -5.68 -6.88 4.02
C ASN A 95 -5.23 -8.30 3.68
N ALA A 96 -4.90 -8.56 2.41
CA ALA A 96 -4.39 -9.85 1.96
C ALA A 96 -3.01 -10.18 2.56
N LEU A 97 -2.09 -9.20 2.58
CA LEU A 97 -0.78 -9.35 3.20
C LEU A 97 -0.90 -9.70 4.70
N LEU A 98 -1.74 -8.98 5.43
CA LEU A 98 -1.97 -9.22 6.85
C LEU A 98 -2.55 -10.61 7.14
N ARG A 99 -3.47 -11.09 6.32
CA ARG A 99 -4.04 -12.45 6.44
C ARG A 99 -3.01 -13.52 6.12
N GLY A 100 -2.23 -13.36 5.06
CA GLY A 100 -1.17 -14.28 4.69
C GLY A 100 -0.05 -14.38 5.74
N LEU A 101 0.21 -13.31 6.47
CA LEU A 101 1.18 -13.27 7.56
C LEU A 101 0.64 -13.89 8.87
N SER A 102 -0.70 -13.93 9.06
CA SER A 102 -1.31 -14.41 10.30
C SER A 102 -1.07 -15.89 10.57
N GLU A 103 -0.87 -16.70 9.56
CA GLU A 103 -0.59 -18.14 9.70
C GLU A 103 0.85 -18.43 10.13
N GLN A 104 1.81 -17.58 9.81
CA GLN A 104 3.24 -17.78 10.11
C GLN A 104 3.85 -16.78 11.08
N ALA A 105 3.28 -15.58 11.19
CA ALA A 105 3.74 -14.52 12.07
C ALA A 105 2.55 -13.94 12.84
N ALA A 106 1.97 -14.74 13.72
CA ALA A 106 0.83 -14.34 14.58
C ALA A 106 1.05 -13.03 15.37
N GLY A 107 2.29 -12.49 15.35
CA GLY A 107 2.65 -11.21 15.94
C GLY A 107 2.28 -10.01 15.06
N PHE A 108 2.64 -10.01 13.76
CA PHE A 108 2.57 -8.81 12.92
C PHE A 108 1.13 -8.30 12.71
N SER A 109 0.18 -9.20 12.45
CA SER A 109 -1.23 -8.81 12.30
C SER A 109 -1.81 -8.22 13.58
N LYS A 110 -1.45 -8.74 14.77
CA LYS A 110 -1.92 -8.23 16.05
C LYS A 110 -1.45 -6.81 16.35
N PHE A 111 -0.30 -6.39 15.84
CA PHE A 111 0.22 -5.03 16.02
C PHE A 111 -0.52 -3.99 15.18
N LEU A 112 -1.08 -4.41 14.04
CA LEU A 112 -1.78 -3.51 13.12
C LEU A 112 -3.30 -3.52 13.31
N LEU A 113 -3.86 -4.48 14.07
CA LEU A 113 -5.30 -4.61 14.30
C LEU A 113 -5.97 -3.43 15.01
N PRO A 114 -5.36 -2.78 16.04
CA PRO A 114 -5.92 -1.54 16.55
C PRO A 114 -5.96 -0.49 15.45
N ASP A 115 -7.10 0.14 15.19
CA ASP A 115 -7.32 1.12 14.12
C ASP A 115 -7.02 0.58 12.72
N LEU A 116 -7.37 -0.70 12.46
CA LEU A 116 -7.06 -1.38 11.19
C LEU A 116 -7.58 -0.61 9.98
N GLU A 117 -8.79 -0.05 10.06
CA GLU A 117 -9.39 0.73 8.96
C GLU A 117 -8.53 1.96 8.61
N ASP A 118 -8.12 2.75 9.61
CA ASP A 118 -7.24 3.92 9.40
C ASP A 118 -5.85 3.51 8.88
N THR A 119 -5.35 2.36 9.34
CA THR A 119 -4.06 1.80 8.90
C THR A 119 -4.12 1.35 7.44
N VAL A 120 -5.18 0.67 7.04
CA VAL A 120 -5.42 0.21 5.66
C VAL A 120 -5.62 1.40 4.72
N ASP A 121 -6.41 2.38 5.14
CA ASP A 121 -6.61 3.63 4.42
C ASP A 121 -5.28 4.37 4.20
N TYR A 122 -4.47 4.49 5.24
CA TYR A 122 -3.18 5.16 5.17
C TYR A 122 -2.21 4.44 4.23
N PHE A 123 -2.10 3.11 4.35
CA PHE A 123 -1.31 2.30 3.43
C PHE A 123 -1.71 2.56 1.97
N ALA A 124 -3.02 2.47 1.67
CA ALA A 124 -3.52 2.64 0.31
C ALA A 124 -3.19 4.03 -0.25
N ARG A 125 -3.29 5.09 0.57
CA ARG A 125 -2.91 6.45 0.16
C ARG A 125 -1.43 6.56 -0.16
N VAL A 126 -0.56 6.00 0.69
CA VAL A 126 0.89 6.04 0.48
C VAL A 126 1.30 5.19 -0.72
N PHE A 127 0.71 4.01 -0.88
CA PHE A 127 0.99 3.13 -2.01
C PHE A 127 0.63 3.77 -3.36
N LEU A 128 -0.54 4.41 -3.47
CA LEU A 128 -1.01 5.03 -4.71
C LEU A 128 -0.35 6.40 -5.00
N ALA A 129 0.10 7.10 -3.99
CA ALA A 129 0.83 8.36 -4.09
C ALA A 129 2.03 8.36 -3.13
N PRO A 130 3.13 7.71 -3.51
CA PRO A 130 4.33 7.57 -2.67
C PRO A 130 4.99 8.91 -2.37
N ASP A 131 5.62 9.02 -1.20
CA ASP A 131 6.31 10.23 -0.75
C ASP A 131 7.28 10.80 -1.80
N PRO A 132 8.18 10.01 -2.43
CA PRO A 132 9.10 10.52 -3.44
C PRO A 132 8.41 11.14 -4.66
N MET A 133 7.27 10.55 -5.07
CA MET A 133 6.50 11.06 -6.20
C MET A 133 5.79 12.38 -5.86
N ILE A 134 5.27 12.51 -4.62
CA ILE A 134 4.65 13.77 -4.15
C ILE A 134 5.72 14.85 -4.04
N GLU A 135 6.89 14.54 -3.52
CA GLU A 135 8.00 15.50 -3.47
C GLU A 135 8.40 15.96 -4.88
N ALA A 136 8.53 15.03 -5.83
CA ALA A 136 8.82 15.37 -7.21
C ALA A 136 7.72 16.23 -7.84
N TYR A 137 6.44 15.92 -7.53
CA TYR A 137 5.29 16.71 -7.97
C TYR A 137 5.35 18.14 -7.43
N ARG A 138 5.60 18.32 -6.13
CA ARG A 138 5.73 19.64 -5.48
C ARG A 138 6.95 20.42 -5.98
N ARG A 139 8.10 19.76 -6.18
CA ARG A 139 9.33 20.40 -6.73
C ARG A 139 9.14 20.95 -8.15
N ARG A 140 8.21 20.39 -8.93
CA ARG A 140 7.81 20.90 -10.24
C ARG A 140 6.87 22.12 -10.14
N GLY A 141 6.67 22.68 -8.95
CA GLY A 141 5.79 23.85 -8.71
C GLY A 141 4.30 23.53 -8.82
N ARG A 142 3.92 22.26 -8.73
CA ARG A 142 2.52 21.83 -8.82
C ARG A 142 1.85 21.93 -7.45
N GLU A 143 0.66 22.51 -7.45
CA GLU A 143 -0.17 22.66 -6.27
C GLU A 143 -1.16 21.49 -6.14
N TYR A 144 -2.01 21.53 -5.10
CA TYR A 144 -3.07 20.53 -4.90
C TYR A 144 -4.00 20.38 -6.11
N LYS A 145 -4.24 21.47 -6.84
CA LYS A 145 -5.03 21.43 -8.06
C LYS A 145 -4.38 20.50 -9.10
N GLY A 146 -5.12 19.48 -9.51
CA GLY A 146 -4.62 18.44 -10.42
C GLY A 146 -3.88 17.27 -9.74
N PHE A 147 -3.74 17.30 -8.41
CA PHE A 147 -3.11 16.20 -7.68
C PHE A 147 -3.93 14.90 -7.76
N ALA A 148 -5.24 15.00 -7.52
CA ALA A 148 -6.14 13.85 -7.62
C ALA A 148 -6.10 13.21 -9.02
N GLU A 149 -6.16 14.01 -10.07
CA GLU A 149 -6.07 13.55 -11.47
C GLU A 149 -4.72 12.92 -11.79
N THR A 150 -3.62 13.55 -11.37
CA THR A 150 -2.25 13.06 -11.66
C THR A 150 -2.00 11.69 -11.02
N PHE A 151 -2.46 11.50 -9.79
CA PHE A 151 -2.27 10.25 -9.06
C PHE A 151 -3.43 9.25 -9.24
N LEU A 152 -4.48 9.63 -9.99
CA LEU A 152 -5.70 8.86 -10.17
C LEU A 152 -6.30 8.41 -8.82
N LEU A 153 -6.54 9.38 -7.95
CA LEU A 153 -7.10 9.19 -6.61
C LEU A 153 -8.51 9.76 -6.53
N PRO A 154 -9.42 9.13 -5.77
CA PRO A 154 -10.66 9.80 -5.38
C PRO A 154 -10.34 11.11 -4.65
N GLU A 155 -11.11 12.18 -4.89
CA GLU A 155 -10.84 13.52 -4.34
C GLU A 155 -10.72 13.51 -2.80
N ARG A 156 -11.60 12.74 -2.12
CA ARG A 156 -11.55 12.58 -0.65
C ARG A 156 -10.23 11.94 -0.17
N VAL A 157 -9.66 11.04 -0.97
CA VAL A 157 -8.39 10.35 -0.68
C VAL A 157 -7.22 11.27 -0.97
N ALA A 158 -7.26 11.96 -2.10
CA ALA A 158 -6.25 12.94 -2.50
C ALA A 158 -6.11 14.07 -1.46
N SER A 159 -7.23 14.60 -0.95
CA SER A 159 -7.23 15.62 0.08
C SER A 159 -6.53 15.16 1.37
N LYS A 160 -6.84 13.95 1.84
CA LYS A 160 -6.16 13.37 3.01
C LYS A 160 -4.66 13.17 2.73
N ARG A 161 -4.33 12.59 1.56
CA ARG A 161 -2.93 12.28 1.21
C ARG A 161 -2.07 13.54 1.06
N TRP A 162 -2.63 14.62 0.53
CA TRP A 162 -1.93 15.89 0.43
C TRP A 162 -1.56 16.48 1.80
N GLN A 163 -2.36 16.19 2.83
CA GLN A 163 -2.17 16.65 4.21
C GLN A 163 -1.31 15.67 5.03
N ASP A 164 -1.16 14.42 4.58
CA ASP A 164 -0.31 13.46 5.26
C ASP A 164 1.14 13.98 5.30
N PRO A 165 1.88 13.77 6.40
CA PRO A 165 3.28 14.15 6.47
C PRO A 165 4.09 13.37 5.44
N ILE A 166 5.00 14.06 4.75
CA ILE A 166 5.98 13.47 3.85
C ILE A 166 7.29 13.37 4.60
N PHE A 167 7.85 12.18 4.63
CA PHE A 167 9.14 11.94 5.25
C PHE A 167 10.18 11.75 4.15
N PRO A 168 11.37 12.39 4.24
CA PRO A 168 12.44 12.14 3.30
C PRO A 168 12.78 10.64 3.32
N PHE A 169 12.77 10.02 2.16
CA PHE A 169 13.13 8.62 2.03
C PHE A 169 14.65 8.51 2.13
N THR A 170 15.16 8.06 3.29
CA THR A 170 16.56 7.67 3.45
C THR A 170 16.68 6.20 3.09
N PHE A 171 17.28 5.89 1.95
CA PHE A 171 17.66 4.51 1.65
C PHE A 171 18.58 4.00 2.77
N ALA A 172 18.16 2.95 3.46
CA ALA A 172 18.99 2.29 4.48
C ALA A 172 20.31 1.71 3.93
N GLY A 173 20.53 1.79 2.61
CA GLY A 173 21.73 1.33 1.91
C GLY A 173 22.92 2.27 1.96
N GLU A 174 22.76 3.56 2.22
CA GLU A 174 23.91 4.49 2.20
C GLU A 174 24.75 4.47 3.49
N ASN A 175 24.25 3.89 4.59
CA ASN A 175 24.98 3.85 5.86
C ASN A 175 25.88 2.63 6.05
N LEU A 176 25.90 1.66 5.11
CA LEU A 176 26.74 0.44 5.24
C LEU A 176 28.14 0.57 4.61
N HIS A 177 28.42 1.62 3.85
CA HIS A 177 29.75 1.76 3.22
C HIS A 177 30.76 2.59 4.01
N ASN A 178 30.36 3.28 5.09
CA ASN A 178 31.28 4.16 5.83
C ASN A 178 31.81 3.58 7.16
N SER A 179 31.55 2.31 7.49
CA SER A 179 31.98 1.74 8.78
C SER A 179 33.10 0.68 8.71
N PHE A 180 33.67 0.42 7.54
CA PHE A 180 34.82 -0.51 7.40
C PHE A 180 36.04 0.17 6.78
N SER A 181 36.56 1.16 7.46
CA SER A 181 37.96 1.58 7.28
C SER A 181 38.76 0.88 8.37
N PHE A 182 39.33 -0.28 8.04
CA PHE A 182 40.34 -0.91 8.85
C PHE A 182 41.66 -0.18 8.65
N SER A 183 42.18 0.38 9.75
CA SER A 183 43.60 0.72 9.90
C SER A 183 44.36 -0.49 10.37
#